data_4ca0f777581f05400fbf4553a3305618
#
_entry.id   4ca0f777581f05400fbf4553a3305618
#
_cell.length_a   1.000
_cell.length_b   1.000
_cell.length_c   1.000
_cell.angle_alpha   90.00
_cell.angle_beta   90.00
_cell.angle_gamma   90.00
#
_symmetry.space_group_name_H-M   'P 1'
#
loop_
_entity.id
_entity.type
_entity.pdbx_description
1 polymer ?
#
loop_
_entity_poly.entity_id
_entity_poly.type
_entity_poly.pdbx_seq_one_letter_code
_entity_poly.pdbx_strand_id
1 'polypeptide(L)'
;MASSDASLIDGREIAQSVRDEVSQAIDEWTTDHRPPFLTAVLVGDNPASKAYVRGKEKDAAEVGIDTETLQFDADLPEDDLLDTVRDLNDDPSVDGILVQLPLPDHIDDRGVIDTIDPSKDVDGFHPENLGRVMRGNPSFIPATPYGIVEMLDRCDIDPEGMDAVIVGRSNIVGKPLANLLMQRDRNATVTVCHSRTEDLAAHTRRADLLVAAIGQANFIDADMVSEDTVVIDVGINRVEDDSTDRGYRLVGDVDFDAVRPKASWITPVPGGVGLMTRAMLLKNTMTAARLQASE
;
A
#
# COMPACT_ATOMS: atom_id res chain seq x y z
N MET A 1 -14.29 14.99 31.43
CA MET A 1 -15.05 14.28 30.38
C MET A 1 -14.35 12.97 30.16
N ALA A 2 -15.06 11.85 30.12
CA ALA A 2 -14.41 10.57 29.85
C ALA A 2 -13.85 10.65 28.42
N SER A 3 -12.54 10.46 28.26
CA SER A 3 -11.91 10.25 26.97
C SER A 3 -12.57 9.00 26.35
N SER A 4 -13.37 9.18 25.31
CA SER A 4 -13.80 8.04 24.50
C SER A 4 -12.56 7.58 23.75
N ASP A 5 -12.21 6.29 23.85
CA ASP A 5 -11.15 5.70 23.00
C ASP A 5 -11.39 6.07 21.53
N ALA A 6 -10.31 6.20 20.75
CA ALA A 6 -10.38 6.46 19.32
C ALA A 6 -11.31 5.49 18.59
N SER A 7 -12.03 5.99 17.59
CA SER A 7 -12.69 5.15 16.59
C SER A 7 -11.65 4.36 15.81
N LEU A 8 -11.92 3.07 15.54
CA LEU A 8 -11.01 2.27 14.74
C LEU A 8 -11.32 2.42 13.25
N ILE A 9 -10.28 2.67 12.47
CA ILE A 9 -10.34 2.53 11.01
C ILE A 9 -10.09 1.05 10.70
N ASP A 10 -11.16 0.26 10.62
CA ASP A 10 -11.06 -1.19 10.41
C ASP A 10 -10.75 -1.52 8.95
N GLY A 11 -9.47 -1.77 8.66
CA GLY A 11 -9.03 -2.14 7.33
C GLY A 11 -9.56 -3.49 6.84
N ARG A 12 -10.05 -4.37 7.71
CA ARG A 12 -10.63 -5.66 7.30
C ARG A 12 -12.00 -5.45 6.65
N GLU A 13 -12.85 -4.68 7.30
CA GLU A 13 -14.20 -4.38 6.80
C GLU A 13 -14.11 -3.60 5.48
N ILE A 14 -13.28 -2.55 5.46
CA ILE A 14 -13.09 -1.72 4.28
C ILE A 14 -12.49 -2.52 3.12
N ALA A 15 -11.43 -3.31 3.35
CA ALA A 15 -10.82 -4.13 2.32
C ALA A 15 -11.79 -5.22 1.80
N GLN A 16 -12.67 -5.76 2.65
CA GLN A 16 -13.70 -6.70 2.21
C GLN A 16 -14.70 -6.02 1.28
N SER A 17 -15.21 -4.84 1.65
CA SER A 17 -16.12 -4.07 0.79
C SER A 17 -15.50 -3.76 -0.58
N VAL A 18 -14.20 -3.39 -0.62
CA VAL A 18 -13.50 -3.16 -1.88
C VAL A 18 -13.37 -4.45 -2.69
N ARG A 19 -13.06 -5.59 -2.06
CA ARG A 19 -13.01 -6.88 -2.78
C ARG A 19 -14.37 -7.27 -3.35
N ASP A 20 -15.44 -7.04 -2.61
CA ASP A 20 -16.81 -7.33 -3.08
C ASP A 20 -17.15 -6.46 -4.31
N GLU A 21 -16.76 -5.19 -4.31
CA GLU A 21 -16.93 -4.28 -5.46
C GLU A 21 -16.08 -4.72 -6.68
N VAL A 22 -14.83 -5.15 -6.44
CA VAL A 22 -13.96 -5.66 -7.50
C VAL A 22 -14.53 -6.97 -8.07
N SER A 23 -15.00 -7.88 -7.20
CA SER A 23 -15.62 -9.14 -7.63
C SER A 23 -16.84 -8.89 -8.51
N GLN A 24 -17.73 -7.98 -8.10
CA GLN A 24 -18.89 -7.60 -8.92
C GLN A 24 -18.44 -7.02 -10.28
N ALA A 25 -17.43 -6.16 -10.29
CA ALA A 25 -16.92 -5.57 -11.52
C ALA A 25 -16.30 -6.62 -12.47
N ILE A 26 -15.69 -7.68 -11.92
CA ILE A 26 -15.14 -8.81 -12.68
C ILE A 26 -16.26 -9.70 -13.22
N ASP A 27 -17.30 -9.99 -12.43
CA ASP A 27 -18.46 -10.75 -12.87
C ASP A 27 -19.15 -10.09 -14.09
N GLU A 28 -19.32 -8.76 -14.03
CA GLU A 28 -19.83 -7.98 -15.15
C GLU A 28 -18.89 -8.01 -16.37
N TRP A 29 -17.59 -7.87 -16.13
CA TRP A 29 -16.55 -7.87 -17.17
C TRP A 29 -16.44 -9.20 -17.89
N THR A 30 -16.52 -10.33 -17.19
CA THR A 30 -16.32 -11.68 -17.73
C THR A 30 -17.50 -12.18 -18.56
N THR A 31 -18.57 -11.40 -18.69
CA THR A 31 -19.64 -11.71 -19.65
C THR A 31 -19.17 -11.63 -21.11
N ASP A 32 -18.22 -10.76 -21.41
CA ASP A 32 -17.73 -10.49 -22.76
C ASP A 32 -16.20 -10.61 -22.91
N HIS A 33 -15.47 -10.75 -21.80
CA HIS A 33 -14.00 -10.79 -21.76
C HIS A 33 -13.51 -11.97 -20.93
N ARG A 34 -12.22 -12.30 -21.08
CA ARG A 34 -11.55 -13.23 -20.15
C ARG A 34 -11.38 -12.59 -18.77
N PRO A 35 -11.21 -13.40 -17.70
CA PRO A 35 -10.81 -12.87 -16.41
C PRO A 35 -9.51 -12.03 -16.51
N PRO A 36 -9.37 -10.96 -15.70
CA PRO A 36 -8.10 -10.26 -15.58
C PRO A 36 -6.99 -11.22 -15.12
N PHE A 37 -5.77 -11.03 -15.61
CA PHE A 37 -4.64 -11.91 -15.30
C PHE A 37 -3.48 -11.14 -14.67
N LEU A 38 -3.07 -11.55 -13.47
CA LEU A 38 -1.98 -10.95 -12.70
C LEU A 38 -0.80 -11.92 -12.61
N THR A 39 0.37 -11.52 -13.10
CA THR A 39 1.61 -12.26 -12.89
C THR A 39 2.42 -11.62 -11.75
N ALA A 40 2.72 -12.43 -10.73
CA ALA A 40 3.61 -12.05 -9.63
C ALA A 40 5.00 -12.65 -9.86
N VAL A 41 6.03 -11.83 -9.73
CA VAL A 41 7.43 -12.26 -9.81
C VAL A 41 8.06 -12.21 -8.42
N LEU A 42 8.62 -13.32 -7.97
CA LEU A 42 9.25 -13.47 -6.66
C LEU A 42 10.67 -13.99 -6.83
N VAL A 43 11.66 -13.24 -6.39
CA VAL A 43 13.07 -13.65 -6.39
C VAL A 43 13.52 -13.95 -4.98
N GLY A 44 14.04 -15.16 -4.78
CA GLY A 44 14.55 -15.65 -3.50
C GLY A 44 13.51 -16.30 -2.60
N ASP A 45 13.94 -16.55 -1.35
CA ASP A 45 13.23 -17.41 -0.40
C ASP A 45 12.76 -16.69 0.86
N ASN A 46 12.69 -15.35 0.85
CA ASN A 46 12.25 -14.58 2.02
C ASN A 46 10.84 -15.04 2.47
N PRO A 47 10.67 -15.55 3.71
CA PRO A 47 9.38 -16.06 4.16
C PRO A 47 8.27 -15.00 4.22
N ALA A 48 8.63 -13.72 4.47
CA ALA A 48 7.67 -12.64 4.50
C ALA A 48 7.16 -12.33 3.09
N SER A 49 8.06 -12.24 2.09
CA SER A 49 7.70 -12.04 0.68
C SER A 49 6.81 -13.18 0.16
N LYS A 50 7.17 -14.44 0.46
CA LYS A 50 6.33 -15.62 0.12
C LYS A 50 4.94 -15.56 0.74
N ALA A 51 4.85 -15.18 2.01
CA ALA A 51 3.55 -15.05 2.70
C ALA A 51 2.71 -13.93 2.08
N TYR A 52 3.36 -12.84 1.66
CA TYR A 52 2.69 -11.70 1.05
C TYR A 52 2.14 -12.05 -0.34
N VAL A 53 2.95 -12.69 -1.20
CA VAL A 53 2.52 -13.16 -2.53
C VAL A 53 1.36 -14.15 -2.42
N ARG A 54 1.46 -15.16 -1.55
CA ARG A 54 0.34 -16.10 -1.30
C ARG A 54 -0.94 -15.41 -0.84
N GLY A 55 -0.80 -14.34 -0.04
CA GLY A 55 -1.94 -13.54 0.37
C GLY A 55 -2.60 -12.82 -0.80
N LYS A 56 -1.79 -12.26 -1.72
CA LYS A 56 -2.26 -11.59 -2.95
C LYS A 56 -2.95 -12.58 -3.90
N GLU A 57 -2.34 -13.77 -4.13
CA GLU A 57 -2.93 -14.85 -4.94
C GLU A 57 -4.29 -15.29 -4.39
N LYS A 58 -4.36 -15.51 -3.07
CA LYS A 58 -5.62 -15.90 -2.43
C LYS A 58 -6.70 -14.84 -2.63
N ASP A 59 -6.39 -13.56 -2.38
CA ASP A 59 -7.36 -12.48 -2.54
C ASP A 59 -7.76 -12.30 -4.02
N ALA A 60 -6.83 -12.47 -4.96
CA ALA A 60 -7.10 -12.44 -6.40
C ALA A 60 -8.06 -13.55 -6.82
N ALA A 61 -7.82 -14.79 -6.37
CA ALA A 61 -8.70 -15.93 -6.64
C ALA A 61 -10.12 -15.73 -6.04
N GLU A 62 -10.23 -15.11 -4.86
CA GLU A 62 -11.52 -14.81 -4.21
C GLU A 62 -12.37 -13.83 -5.04
N VAL A 63 -11.76 -12.92 -5.80
CA VAL A 63 -12.48 -11.94 -6.62
C VAL A 63 -12.61 -12.31 -8.10
N GLY A 64 -12.02 -13.43 -8.54
CA GLY A 64 -12.10 -13.90 -9.92
C GLY A 64 -10.99 -13.38 -10.84
N ILE A 65 -9.84 -12.93 -10.29
CA ILE A 65 -8.63 -12.62 -11.04
C ILE A 65 -7.79 -13.90 -11.14
N ASP A 66 -7.42 -14.28 -12.36
CA ASP A 66 -6.46 -15.36 -12.60
C ASP A 66 -5.04 -14.90 -12.26
N THR A 67 -4.25 -15.79 -11.66
CA THR A 67 -2.88 -15.46 -11.22
C THR A 67 -1.86 -16.51 -11.60
N GLU A 68 -0.64 -16.06 -11.88
CA GLU A 68 0.55 -16.88 -11.94
C GLU A 68 1.66 -16.29 -11.08
N THR A 69 2.44 -17.14 -10.40
CA THR A 69 3.63 -16.71 -9.69
C THR A 69 4.87 -17.35 -10.31
N LEU A 70 5.73 -16.51 -10.87
CA LEU A 70 7.07 -16.88 -11.31
C LEU A 70 8.02 -16.76 -10.13
N GLN A 71 8.50 -17.89 -9.62
CA GLN A 71 9.46 -17.92 -8.52
C GLN A 71 10.85 -18.28 -9.03
N PHE A 72 11.83 -17.44 -8.69
CA PHE A 72 13.23 -17.60 -9.04
C PHE A 72 14.11 -17.75 -7.79
N ASP A 73 15.27 -18.36 -7.96
CA ASP A 73 16.28 -18.47 -6.91
C ASP A 73 16.90 -17.10 -6.59
N ALA A 74 17.45 -16.96 -5.38
CA ALA A 74 18.00 -15.68 -4.90
C ALA A 74 19.26 -15.21 -5.66
N ASP A 75 19.90 -16.08 -6.42
CA ASP A 75 21.09 -15.79 -7.24
C ASP A 75 20.77 -15.54 -8.72
N LEU A 76 19.46 -15.38 -9.06
CA LEU A 76 19.05 -15.03 -10.42
C LEU A 76 19.81 -13.79 -10.91
N PRO A 77 20.46 -13.82 -12.09
CA PRO A 77 21.07 -12.64 -12.67
C PRO A 77 20.04 -11.53 -12.96
N GLU A 78 20.42 -10.28 -12.77
CA GLU A 78 19.54 -9.14 -13.05
C GLU A 78 19.05 -9.12 -14.50
N ASP A 79 19.94 -9.39 -15.48
CA ASP A 79 19.56 -9.41 -16.89
C ASP A 79 18.47 -10.45 -17.19
N ASP A 80 18.50 -11.64 -16.54
CA ASP A 80 17.49 -12.68 -16.73
C ASP A 80 16.13 -12.25 -16.15
N LEU A 81 16.14 -11.49 -15.04
CA LEU A 81 14.92 -10.91 -14.48
C LEU A 81 14.34 -9.84 -15.40
N LEU A 82 15.20 -8.96 -15.93
CA LEU A 82 14.79 -7.92 -16.87
C LEU A 82 14.21 -8.51 -18.16
N ASP A 83 14.80 -9.59 -18.68
CA ASP A 83 14.26 -10.31 -19.84
C ASP A 83 12.89 -10.94 -19.52
N THR A 84 12.74 -11.55 -18.33
CA THR A 84 11.44 -12.05 -17.88
C THR A 84 10.38 -10.95 -17.83
N VAL A 85 10.70 -9.76 -17.31
CA VAL A 85 9.76 -8.63 -17.26
C VAL A 85 9.40 -8.14 -18.66
N ARG A 86 10.36 -8.11 -19.60
CA ARG A 86 10.09 -7.76 -21.01
C ARG A 86 9.16 -8.76 -21.68
N ASP A 87 9.37 -10.06 -21.45
CA ASP A 87 8.49 -11.11 -21.98
C ASP A 87 7.06 -10.95 -21.44
N LEU A 88 6.90 -10.61 -20.15
CA LEU A 88 5.59 -10.33 -19.56
C LEU A 88 4.94 -9.04 -20.12
N ASN A 89 5.74 -8.02 -20.42
CA ASN A 89 5.25 -6.81 -21.09
C ASN A 89 4.66 -7.13 -22.46
N ASP A 90 5.33 -8.01 -23.21
CA ASP A 90 4.94 -8.38 -24.57
C ASP A 90 3.81 -9.43 -24.62
N ASP A 91 3.48 -10.07 -23.49
CA ASP A 91 2.41 -11.08 -23.42
C ASP A 91 1.03 -10.40 -23.31
N PRO A 92 0.16 -10.50 -24.35
CA PRO A 92 -1.17 -9.90 -24.32
C PRO A 92 -2.14 -10.60 -23.36
N SER A 93 -1.77 -11.76 -22.82
CA SER A 93 -2.59 -12.45 -21.82
C SER A 93 -2.38 -11.91 -20.41
N VAL A 94 -1.30 -11.16 -20.15
CA VAL A 94 -0.94 -10.57 -18.85
C VAL A 94 -1.47 -9.15 -18.78
N ASP A 95 -2.40 -8.89 -17.85
CA ASP A 95 -2.94 -7.55 -17.63
C ASP A 95 -2.12 -6.76 -16.60
N GLY A 96 -1.62 -7.45 -15.56
CA GLY A 96 -0.84 -6.82 -14.50
C GLY A 96 0.43 -7.58 -14.16
N ILE A 97 1.50 -6.83 -13.90
CA ILE A 97 2.79 -7.34 -13.46
C ILE A 97 3.06 -6.80 -12.06
N LEU A 98 3.42 -7.71 -11.16
CA LEU A 98 3.82 -7.42 -9.79
C LEU A 98 5.20 -8.01 -9.53
N VAL A 99 6.22 -7.19 -9.31
CA VAL A 99 7.52 -7.66 -8.83
C VAL A 99 7.60 -7.46 -7.32
N GLN A 100 7.66 -8.57 -6.57
CA GLN A 100 7.63 -8.50 -5.10
C GLN A 100 8.93 -7.98 -4.52
N LEU A 101 8.89 -6.80 -3.92
CA LEU A 101 10.01 -6.19 -3.20
C LEU A 101 10.11 -6.70 -1.75
N PRO A 102 11.32 -6.66 -1.12
CA PRO A 102 12.59 -6.27 -1.74
C PRO A 102 13.18 -7.39 -2.61
N LEU A 103 13.93 -7.01 -3.63
CA LEU A 103 14.76 -7.92 -4.42
C LEU A 103 16.09 -8.20 -3.70
N PRO A 104 16.86 -9.23 -4.10
CA PRO A 104 18.24 -9.44 -3.63
C PRO A 104 19.14 -8.23 -3.91
N ASP A 105 20.11 -7.97 -3.04
CA ASP A 105 20.96 -6.77 -3.06
C ASP A 105 21.75 -6.53 -4.37
N HIS A 106 21.95 -7.56 -5.18
CA HIS A 106 22.66 -7.46 -6.47
C HIS A 106 21.78 -7.03 -7.64
N ILE A 107 20.46 -6.92 -7.43
CA ILE A 107 19.48 -6.51 -8.44
C ILE A 107 19.04 -5.07 -8.13
N ASP A 108 19.06 -4.21 -9.13
CA ASP A 108 18.54 -2.83 -8.97
C ASP A 108 17.01 -2.80 -9.04
N ASP A 109 16.35 -2.68 -7.88
CA ASP A 109 14.90 -2.55 -7.77
C ASP A 109 14.33 -1.50 -8.75
N ARG A 110 15.04 -0.39 -8.96
CA ARG A 110 14.57 0.69 -9.84
C ARG A 110 14.62 0.28 -11.30
N GLY A 111 15.73 -0.32 -11.73
CA GLY A 111 15.87 -0.80 -13.11
C GLY A 111 14.78 -1.80 -13.47
N VAL A 112 14.43 -2.67 -12.53
CA VAL A 112 13.35 -3.65 -12.72
C VAL A 112 11.98 -2.95 -12.81
N ILE A 113 11.66 -2.02 -11.89
CA ILE A 113 10.40 -1.26 -11.92
C ILE A 113 10.29 -0.44 -13.20
N ASP A 114 11.37 0.24 -13.63
CA ASP A 114 11.39 1.07 -14.84
C ASP A 114 11.27 0.22 -16.13
N THR A 115 11.46 -1.09 -16.05
CA THR A 115 11.31 -2.02 -17.19
C THR A 115 9.86 -2.49 -17.35
N ILE A 116 9.03 -2.46 -16.29
CA ILE A 116 7.61 -2.83 -16.39
C ILE A 116 6.90 -1.85 -17.32
N ASP A 117 6.05 -2.36 -18.22
CA ASP A 117 5.18 -1.47 -19.02
C ASP A 117 4.26 -0.68 -18.08
N PRO A 118 4.22 0.68 -18.19
CA PRO A 118 3.37 1.50 -17.34
C PRO A 118 1.88 1.10 -17.34
N SER A 119 1.40 0.49 -18.43
CA SER A 119 0.01 0.00 -18.54
C SER A 119 -0.24 -1.31 -17.79
N LYS A 120 0.82 -2.02 -17.38
CA LYS A 120 0.79 -3.27 -16.61
C LYS A 120 1.33 -3.12 -15.19
N ASP A 121 1.84 -1.94 -14.80
CA ASP A 121 2.36 -1.64 -13.46
C ASP A 121 1.23 -1.47 -12.45
N VAL A 122 0.67 -2.57 -11.98
CA VAL A 122 -0.47 -2.57 -11.04
C VAL A 122 -0.10 -2.19 -9.61
N ASP A 123 1.17 -2.20 -9.25
CA ASP A 123 1.65 -1.61 -7.98
C ASP A 123 1.71 -0.07 -8.05
N GLY A 124 1.76 0.52 -9.24
CA GLY A 124 1.79 1.96 -9.48
C GLY A 124 3.14 2.62 -9.15
N PHE A 125 4.25 1.87 -9.26
CA PHE A 125 5.58 2.36 -8.88
C PHE A 125 6.39 2.90 -10.05
N HIS A 126 5.98 2.61 -11.29
CA HIS A 126 6.66 3.10 -12.49
C HIS A 126 6.68 4.64 -12.49
N PRO A 127 7.82 5.28 -12.89
CA PRO A 127 7.95 6.75 -12.89
C PRO A 127 6.85 7.48 -13.67
N GLU A 128 6.35 6.90 -14.75
CA GLU A 128 5.23 7.48 -15.51
C GLU A 128 3.96 7.52 -14.66
N ASN A 129 3.60 6.42 -13.98
CA ASN A 129 2.42 6.36 -13.12
C ASN A 129 2.55 7.33 -11.93
N LEU A 130 3.72 7.38 -11.28
CA LEU A 130 4.00 8.36 -10.23
C LEU A 130 3.91 9.81 -10.74
N GLY A 131 4.38 10.08 -11.95
CA GLY A 131 4.25 11.37 -12.60
C GLY A 131 2.78 11.74 -12.88
N ARG A 132 1.96 10.78 -13.29
CA ARG A 132 0.51 10.94 -13.47
C ARG A 132 -0.21 11.23 -12.14
N VAL A 133 0.15 10.51 -11.06
CA VAL A 133 -0.34 10.80 -9.70
C VAL A 133 -0.01 12.24 -9.31
N MET A 134 1.22 12.68 -9.49
CA MET A 134 1.65 14.04 -9.18
C MET A 134 0.86 15.11 -9.96
N ARG A 135 0.45 14.81 -11.19
CA ARG A 135 -0.34 15.71 -12.05
C ARG A 135 -1.85 15.68 -11.78
N GLY A 136 -2.33 14.77 -10.93
CA GLY A 136 -3.74 14.59 -10.62
C GLY A 136 -4.56 13.88 -11.72
N ASN A 137 -3.90 13.07 -12.57
CA ASN A 137 -4.56 12.24 -13.59
C ASN A 137 -4.00 10.79 -13.62
N PRO A 138 -4.06 10.07 -12.49
CA PRO A 138 -3.47 8.74 -12.38
C PRO A 138 -4.16 7.72 -13.29
N SER A 139 -3.37 6.84 -13.91
CA SER A 139 -3.84 5.56 -14.44
C SER A 139 -3.87 4.53 -13.32
N PHE A 140 -2.75 4.42 -12.60
CA PHE A 140 -2.61 3.63 -11.39
C PHE A 140 -2.12 4.50 -10.24
N ILE A 141 -2.60 4.16 -9.04
CA ILE A 141 -2.14 4.79 -7.80
C ILE A 141 -1.39 3.72 -7.01
N PRO A 142 -0.21 4.02 -6.44
CA PRO A 142 0.49 3.10 -5.56
C PRO A 142 -0.45 2.50 -4.52
N ALA A 143 -0.49 1.17 -4.43
CA ALA A 143 -1.56 0.45 -3.73
C ALA A 143 -1.71 0.86 -2.25
N THR A 144 -0.59 1.10 -1.52
CA THR A 144 -0.66 1.52 -0.10
C THR A 144 -1.21 2.94 0.06
N PRO A 145 -0.69 3.98 -0.62
CA PRO A 145 -1.31 5.31 -0.62
C PRO A 145 -2.76 5.32 -1.06
N TYR A 146 -3.11 4.53 -2.08
CA TYR A 146 -4.49 4.39 -2.53
C TYR A 146 -5.39 3.83 -1.43
N GLY A 147 -4.93 2.77 -0.74
CA GLY A 147 -5.65 2.20 0.39
C GLY A 147 -5.85 3.18 1.54
N ILE A 148 -4.88 4.04 1.83
CA ILE A 148 -5.01 5.07 2.86
C ILE A 148 -6.10 6.09 2.48
N VAL A 149 -6.08 6.60 1.25
CA VAL A 149 -7.10 7.53 0.77
C VAL A 149 -8.49 6.89 0.79
N GLU A 150 -8.60 5.65 0.33
CA GLU A 150 -9.87 4.89 0.38
C GLU A 150 -10.37 4.69 1.82
N MET A 151 -9.48 4.46 2.80
CA MET A 151 -9.85 4.36 4.21
C MET A 151 -10.39 5.69 4.75
N LEU A 152 -9.76 6.81 4.42
CA LEU A 152 -10.24 8.13 4.81
C LEU A 152 -11.64 8.38 4.24
N ASP A 153 -11.85 8.12 2.94
CA ASP A 153 -13.15 8.31 2.28
C ASP A 153 -14.26 7.46 2.90
N ARG A 154 -13.98 6.19 3.20
CA ARG A 154 -14.96 5.26 3.77
C ARG A 154 -15.29 5.53 5.24
N CYS A 155 -14.44 6.26 5.93
CA CYS A 155 -14.68 6.73 7.29
C CYS A 155 -15.21 8.17 7.35
N ASP A 156 -15.56 8.77 6.20
CA ASP A 156 -16.01 10.17 6.12
C ASP A 156 -15.01 11.16 6.74
N ILE A 157 -13.70 10.84 6.63
CA ILE A 157 -12.60 11.70 7.09
C ILE A 157 -12.13 12.56 5.91
N ASP A 158 -12.57 13.81 5.90
CA ASP A 158 -12.18 14.76 4.86
C ASP A 158 -10.88 15.46 5.24
N PRO A 159 -9.78 15.31 4.46
CA PRO A 159 -8.51 15.95 4.76
C PRO A 159 -8.46 17.44 4.38
N GLU A 160 -9.52 18.02 3.82
CA GLU A 160 -9.55 19.43 3.43
C GLU A 160 -9.22 20.36 4.59
N GLY A 161 -8.17 21.17 4.43
CA GLY A 161 -7.70 22.12 5.42
C GLY A 161 -6.89 21.53 6.57
N MET A 162 -6.75 20.18 6.66
CA MET A 162 -5.95 19.54 7.70
C MET A 162 -4.45 19.76 7.49
N ASP A 163 -3.72 19.89 8.60
CA ASP A 163 -2.28 19.70 8.65
C ASP A 163 -1.96 18.19 8.63
N ALA A 164 -1.65 17.66 7.45
CA ALA A 164 -1.26 16.26 7.27
C ALA A 164 0.26 16.09 7.43
N VAL A 165 0.70 15.32 8.42
CA VAL A 165 2.11 15.03 8.64
C VAL A 165 2.39 13.57 8.30
N ILE A 166 3.27 13.35 7.33
CA ILE A 166 3.70 12.01 6.90
C ILE A 166 5.11 11.77 7.39
N VAL A 167 5.30 10.78 8.26
CA VAL A 167 6.63 10.37 8.74
C VAL A 167 7.10 9.19 7.90
N GLY A 168 7.91 9.51 6.89
CA GLY A 168 8.42 8.59 5.88
C GLY A 168 8.40 9.24 4.50
N ARG A 169 9.43 8.97 3.68
CA ARG A 169 9.56 9.55 2.31
C ARG A 169 9.92 8.52 1.26
N SER A 170 9.44 7.30 1.43
CA SER A 170 9.66 6.24 0.43
C SER A 170 8.96 6.59 -0.89
N ASN A 171 9.47 6.04 -2.00
CA ASN A 171 8.84 6.19 -3.30
C ASN A 171 7.50 5.44 -3.39
N ILE A 172 7.32 4.43 -2.55
CA ILE A 172 6.14 3.55 -2.60
C ILE A 172 5.01 3.97 -1.65
N VAL A 173 5.28 4.83 -0.64
CA VAL A 173 4.26 5.28 0.32
C VAL A 173 4.31 6.80 0.53
N GLY A 174 5.35 7.31 1.20
CA GLY A 174 5.33 8.69 1.71
C GLY A 174 5.22 9.76 0.64
N LYS A 175 6.01 9.65 -0.45
CA LYS A 175 5.96 10.62 -1.55
C LYS A 175 4.65 10.58 -2.33
N PRO A 176 4.17 9.41 -2.80
CA PRO A 176 2.90 9.36 -3.52
C PRO A 176 1.71 9.78 -2.64
N LEU A 177 1.68 9.39 -1.35
CA LEU A 177 0.62 9.83 -0.45
C LEU A 177 0.61 11.35 -0.26
N ALA A 178 1.79 11.97 -0.12
CA ALA A 178 1.87 13.43 -0.03
C ALA A 178 1.29 14.10 -1.27
N ASN A 179 1.57 13.55 -2.46
CA ASN A 179 1.01 14.06 -3.71
C ASN A 179 -0.52 13.88 -3.79
N LEU A 180 -1.07 12.78 -3.29
CA LEU A 180 -2.53 12.55 -3.27
C LEU A 180 -3.23 13.53 -2.32
N LEU A 181 -2.74 13.67 -1.09
CA LEU A 181 -3.39 14.51 -0.08
C LEU A 181 -3.36 16.01 -0.42
N MET A 182 -2.35 16.49 -1.16
CA MET A 182 -2.28 17.91 -1.58
C MET A 182 -3.09 18.23 -2.83
N GLN A 183 -3.74 17.25 -3.47
CA GLN A 183 -4.53 17.49 -4.68
C GLN A 183 -5.78 18.35 -4.38
N ARG A 184 -6.35 18.97 -5.43
CA ARG A 184 -7.48 19.94 -5.31
C ARG A 184 -8.78 19.31 -4.81
N ASP A 185 -8.91 18.01 -4.89
CA ASP A 185 -10.06 17.25 -4.37
C ASP A 185 -9.84 16.78 -2.92
N ARG A 186 -8.63 17.03 -2.35
CA ARG A 186 -8.25 16.67 -0.98
C ARG A 186 -7.83 17.88 -0.14
N ASN A 187 -7.14 18.84 -0.74
CA ASN A 187 -6.80 20.15 -0.17
C ASN A 187 -6.10 20.11 1.21
N ALA A 188 -5.36 19.05 1.55
CA ALA A 188 -4.57 19.02 2.78
C ALA A 188 -3.31 19.87 2.66
N THR A 189 -2.85 20.43 3.78
CA THR A 189 -1.50 21.01 3.92
C THR A 189 -0.55 19.91 4.35
N VAL A 190 0.40 19.49 3.49
CA VAL A 190 1.20 18.31 3.74
C VAL A 190 2.63 18.65 4.16
N THR A 191 3.08 18.06 5.27
CA THR A 191 4.47 18.06 5.75
C THR A 191 5.04 16.65 5.69
N VAL A 192 6.15 16.46 4.97
CA VAL A 192 6.85 15.16 4.92
C VAL A 192 8.08 15.20 5.82
N CYS A 193 8.09 14.34 6.85
CA CYS A 193 9.17 14.16 7.80
C CYS A 193 10.00 12.91 7.51
N HIS A 194 11.24 12.88 7.96
CA HIS A 194 12.17 11.78 7.73
C HIS A 194 13.30 11.76 8.78
N SER A 195 14.21 10.80 8.72
CA SER A 195 15.31 10.61 9.67
C SER A 195 16.29 11.79 9.81
N ARG A 196 16.16 12.84 9.01
CA ARG A 196 16.96 14.08 9.11
C ARG A 196 16.10 15.29 9.48
N THR A 197 14.83 15.10 9.81
CA THR A 197 13.95 16.17 10.29
C THR A 197 14.36 16.55 11.72
N GLU A 198 14.62 17.83 11.94
CA GLU A 198 14.87 18.36 13.26
C GLU A 198 13.55 18.45 14.03
N ASP A 199 13.57 18.16 15.33
CA ASP A 199 12.41 18.20 16.23
C ASP A 199 11.15 17.55 15.61
N LEU A 200 11.27 16.26 15.26
CA LEU A 200 10.18 15.51 14.65
C LEU A 200 8.88 15.61 15.47
N ALA A 201 8.99 15.58 16.81
CA ALA A 201 7.84 15.67 17.69
C ALA A 201 7.09 17.02 17.57
N ALA A 202 7.78 18.12 17.28
CA ALA A 202 7.10 19.39 17.01
C ALA A 202 6.27 19.35 15.73
N HIS A 203 6.71 18.59 14.72
CA HIS A 203 5.94 18.38 13.50
C HIS A 203 4.73 17.47 13.73
N THR A 204 4.92 16.32 14.38
CA THR A 204 3.86 15.33 14.57
C THR A 204 2.76 15.84 15.52
N ARG A 205 3.10 16.60 16.58
CA ARG A 205 2.11 17.20 17.49
C ARG A 205 1.19 18.24 16.86
N ARG A 206 1.53 18.83 15.73
CA ARG A 206 0.64 19.79 15.05
C ARG A 206 -0.27 19.13 14.01
N ALA A 207 -0.13 17.81 13.81
CA ALA A 207 -0.89 17.09 12.81
C ALA A 207 -2.35 16.94 13.22
N ASP A 208 -3.28 17.25 12.31
CA ASP A 208 -4.67 16.81 12.34
C ASP A 208 -4.75 15.37 11.80
N LEU A 209 -3.91 15.06 10.77
CA LEU A 209 -3.74 13.73 10.18
C LEU A 209 -2.27 13.33 10.25
N LEU A 210 -1.95 12.31 11.05
CA LEU A 210 -0.61 11.74 11.18
C LEU A 210 -0.53 10.39 10.47
N VAL A 211 0.43 10.26 9.54
CA VAL A 211 0.70 8.99 8.85
C VAL A 211 2.11 8.53 9.21
N ALA A 212 2.23 7.38 9.87
CA ALA A 212 3.49 6.75 10.22
C ALA A 212 3.85 5.67 9.20
N ALA A 213 4.95 5.87 8.47
CA ALA A 213 5.46 4.96 7.43
C ALA A 213 6.99 4.88 7.50
N ILE A 214 7.51 4.46 8.67
CA ILE A 214 8.92 4.52 9.07
C ILE A 214 9.58 3.15 8.97
N GLY A 215 8.81 2.08 9.29
CA GLY A 215 9.31 0.72 9.44
C GLY A 215 10.08 0.49 10.76
N GLN A 216 9.67 1.17 11.84
CA GLN A 216 10.24 1.02 13.17
C GLN A 216 9.13 0.84 14.20
N ALA A 217 9.14 -0.33 14.88
CA ALA A 217 8.12 -0.70 15.86
C ALA A 217 7.96 0.35 16.98
N ASN A 218 6.72 0.79 17.23
CA ASN A 218 6.33 1.67 18.31
C ASN A 218 7.16 2.98 18.39
N PHE A 219 7.61 3.51 17.27
CA PHE A 219 8.42 4.71 17.20
C PHE A 219 7.64 5.98 17.55
N ILE A 220 6.38 6.06 17.10
CA ILE A 220 5.47 7.18 17.42
C ILE A 220 4.78 6.88 18.75
N ASP A 221 5.10 7.63 19.76
CA ASP A 221 4.53 7.52 21.10
C ASP A 221 3.46 8.60 21.39
N ALA A 222 2.84 8.54 22.58
CA ALA A 222 1.80 9.47 22.97
C ALA A 222 2.27 10.93 23.10
N ASP A 223 3.57 11.18 23.36
CA ASP A 223 4.11 12.54 23.46
C ASP A 223 4.32 13.20 22.11
N MET A 224 4.29 12.38 21.05
CA MET A 224 4.40 12.81 19.66
C MET A 224 3.05 13.09 19.00
N VAL A 225 1.92 12.83 19.68
CA VAL A 225 0.56 12.94 19.09
C VAL A 225 -0.29 13.88 19.96
N SER A 226 -1.02 14.78 19.33
CA SER A 226 -1.97 15.65 20.00
C SER A 226 -3.34 14.97 20.17
N GLU A 227 -4.20 15.57 21.03
CA GLU A 227 -5.59 15.11 21.15
C GLU A 227 -6.35 15.30 19.82
N ASP A 228 -7.30 14.42 19.57
CA ASP A 228 -8.21 14.43 18.41
C ASP A 228 -7.50 14.20 17.04
N THR A 229 -6.22 13.79 17.01
CA THR A 229 -5.50 13.47 15.76
C THR A 229 -6.05 12.20 15.11
N VAL A 230 -6.21 12.21 13.78
CA VAL A 230 -6.41 11.00 12.96
C VAL A 230 -5.04 10.34 12.75
N VAL A 231 -4.89 9.06 13.14
CA VAL A 231 -3.60 8.35 13.07
C VAL A 231 -3.68 7.15 12.13
N ILE A 232 -2.88 7.17 11.07
CA ILE A 232 -2.74 6.09 10.10
C ILE A 232 -1.37 5.43 10.28
N ASP A 233 -1.36 4.21 10.76
CA ASP A 233 -0.16 3.40 10.94
C ASP A 233 0.03 2.45 9.75
N VAL A 234 1.07 2.70 8.96
CA VAL A 234 1.44 1.89 7.79
C VAL A 234 2.43 0.79 8.15
N GLY A 235 3.08 0.92 9.31
CA GLY A 235 4.13 0.03 9.76
C GLY A 235 3.64 -1.42 9.94
N ILE A 236 4.46 -2.38 9.54
CA ILE A 236 4.30 -3.79 9.87
C ILE A 236 5.65 -4.31 10.33
N ASN A 237 5.83 -4.37 11.64
CA ASN A 237 7.08 -4.78 12.26
C ASN A 237 6.87 -6.10 13.00
N ARG A 238 7.84 -7.01 12.87
CA ARG A 238 7.85 -8.28 13.60
C ARG A 238 8.63 -8.08 14.89
N VAL A 239 7.99 -8.29 16.03
CA VAL A 239 8.58 -8.22 17.37
C VAL A 239 8.50 -9.60 18.00
N GLU A 240 9.60 -10.08 18.59
CA GLU A 240 9.63 -11.35 19.32
C GLU A 240 8.61 -11.34 20.46
N ASP A 241 7.86 -12.43 20.59
CA ASP A 241 6.84 -12.59 21.62
C ASP A 241 6.64 -14.08 21.91
N ASP A 242 7.28 -14.55 22.97
CA ASP A 242 7.26 -15.95 23.42
C ASP A 242 5.85 -16.38 23.93
N SER A 243 4.93 -15.44 24.11
CA SER A 243 3.56 -15.73 24.52
C SER A 243 2.67 -16.24 23.38
N THR A 244 3.15 -16.11 22.12
CA THR A 244 2.43 -16.55 20.92
C THR A 244 3.00 -17.86 20.38
N ASP A 245 2.16 -18.72 19.83
CA ASP A 245 2.59 -19.98 19.18
C ASP A 245 3.58 -19.76 18.03
N ARG A 246 3.60 -18.57 17.46
CA ARG A 246 4.49 -18.17 16.36
C ARG A 246 5.84 -17.60 16.83
N GLY A 247 6.01 -17.36 18.14
CA GLY A 247 7.20 -16.73 18.72
C GLY A 247 7.35 -15.25 18.37
N TYR A 248 6.34 -14.61 17.77
CA TYR A 248 6.33 -13.19 17.45
C TYR A 248 4.92 -12.62 17.32
N ARG A 249 4.81 -11.31 17.46
CA ARG A 249 3.63 -10.53 17.10
C ARG A 249 3.97 -9.47 16.06
N LEU A 250 2.95 -9.03 15.33
CA LEU A 250 3.06 -7.88 14.42
C LEU A 250 2.61 -6.63 15.16
N VAL A 251 3.39 -5.56 15.05
CA VAL A 251 3.09 -4.24 15.58
C VAL A 251 3.35 -3.19 14.52
N GLY A 252 2.73 -2.03 14.67
CA GLY A 252 2.92 -0.89 13.80
C GLY A 252 4.14 -0.05 14.14
N ASP A 253 4.25 1.09 13.47
CA ASP A 253 5.20 2.15 13.78
C ASP A 253 4.72 3.01 14.96
N VAL A 254 3.43 2.94 15.29
CA VAL A 254 2.78 3.67 16.39
C VAL A 254 2.65 2.78 17.61
N ASP A 255 2.94 3.31 18.79
CA ASP A 255 2.57 2.69 20.07
C ASP A 255 1.04 2.81 20.22
N PHE A 256 0.35 1.80 19.70
CA PHE A 256 -1.11 1.79 19.56
C PHE A 256 -1.82 2.01 20.90
N ASP A 257 -1.38 1.33 21.96
CA ASP A 257 -2.04 1.39 23.27
C ASP A 257 -1.85 2.76 23.93
N ALA A 258 -0.69 3.38 23.74
CA ALA A 258 -0.37 4.70 24.28
C ALA A 258 -1.04 5.85 23.50
N VAL A 259 -1.17 5.71 22.17
CA VAL A 259 -1.70 6.75 21.28
C VAL A 259 -3.22 6.71 21.16
N ARG A 260 -3.83 5.53 21.19
CA ARG A 260 -5.28 5.34 21.03
C ARG A 260 -6.16 6.25 21.93
N PRO A 261 -5.82 6.49 23.23
CA PRO A 261 -6.63 7.36 24.07
C PRO A 261 -6.66 8.84 23.65
N LYS A 262 -5.72 9.27 22.79
CA LYS A 262 -5.56 10.65 22.31
C LYS A 262 -6.12 10.86 20.92
N ALA A 263 -6.06 9.83 20.09
CA ALA A 263 -6.52 9.91 18.70
C ALA A 263 -8.06 10.00 18.60
N SER A 264 -8.56 10.67 17.57
CA SER A 264 -9.97 10.58 17.18
C SER A 264 -10.24 9.30 16.39
N TRP A 265 -9.32 8.96 15.49
CA TRP A 265 -9.31 7.75 14.68
C TRP A 265 -7.93 7.13 14.66
N ILE A 266 -7.86 5.81 14.64
CA ILE A 266 -6.58 5.09 14.55
C ILE A 266 -6.72 3.78 13.78
N THR A 267 -5.74 3.45 12.94
CA THR A 267 -5.67 2.14 12.28
C THR A 267 -5.02 1.10 13.20
N PRO A 268 -5.55 -0.12 13.33
CA PRO A 268 -4.89 -1.20 14.06
C PRO A 268 -3.81 -1.88 13.21
N VAL A 269 -2.79 -2.44 13.87
CA VAL A 269 -1.80 -3.32 13.25
C VAL A 269 -1.69 -4.62 14.07
N PRO A 270 -1.99 -5.79 13.47
CA PRO A 270 -2.52 -6.01 12.12
C PRO A 270 -4.01 -5.66 11.99
N GLY A 271 -4.48 -5.45 10.77
CA GLY A 271 -5.90 -5.24 10.49
C GLY A 271 -6.25 -3.87 9.90
N GLY A 272 -5.25 -3.01 9.68
CA GLY A 272 -5.37 -1.70 9.04
C GLY A 272 -4.85 -1.70 7.59
N VAL A 273 -3.91 -0.80 7.30
CA VAL A 273 -3.42 -0.44 5.96
C VAL A 273 -2.93 -1.63 5.12
N GLY A 274 -2.27 -2.63 5.75
CA GLY A 274 -1.73 -3.77 5.00
C GLY A 274 -2.77 -4.62 4.26
N LEU A 275 -4.02 -4.65 4.74
CA LEU A 275 -5.13 -5.33 4.04
C LEU A 275 -5.63 -4.49 2.86
N MET A 276 -5.63 -3.18 3.01
CA MET A 276 -6.02 -2.25 1.95
C MET A 276 -5.04 -2.29 0.77
N THR A 277 -3.74 -2.39 1.04
CA THR A 277 -2.73 -2.54 -0.03
C THR A 277 -3.07 -3.70 -0.96
N ARG A 278 -3.50 -4.85 -0.40
CA ARG A 278 -3.87 -6.02 -1.19
C ARG A 278 -5.16 -5.77 -1.99
N ALA A 279 -6.17 -5.16 -1.38
CA ALA A 279 -7.42 -4.85 -2.06
C ALA A 279 -7.24 -3.83 -3.21
N MET A 280 -6.39 -2.82 -3.01
CA MET A 280 -6.10 -1.84 -4.06
C MET A 280 -5.31 -2.42 -5.23
N LEU A 281 -4.43 -3.39 -4.98
CA LEU A 281 -3.76 -4.13 -6.06
C LEU A 281 -4.78 -4.81 -7.00
N LEU A 282 -5.80 -5.44 -6.44
CA LEU A 282 -6.87 -6.08 -7.24
C LEU A 282 -7.66 -5.04 -8.05
N LYS A 283 -7.95 -3.90 -7.45
CA LYS A 283 -8.62 -2.77 -8.14
C LYS A 283 -7.76 -2.23 -9.29
N ASN A 284 -6.45 -2.10 -9.09
CA ASN A 284 -5.51 -1.72 -10.15
C ASN A 284 -5.44 -2.78 -11.25
N THR A 285 -5.42 -4.08 -10.91
CA THR A 285 -5.40 -5.16 -11.90
C THR A 285 -6.67 -5.15 -12.78
N MET A 286 -7.83 -4.94 -12.18
CA MET A 286 -9.07 -4.78 -12.96
C MET A 286 -9.03 -3.53 -13.85
N THR A 287 -8.42 -2.45 -13.37
CA THR A 287 -8.23 -1.22 -14.16
C THR A 287 -7.29 -1.48 -15.35
N ALA A 288 -6.20 -2.24 -15.15
CA ALA A 288 -5.26 -2.62 -16.20
C ALA A 288 -5.94 -3.42 -17.32
N ALA A 289 -6.73 -4.44 -16.96
CA ALA A 289 -7.49 -5.22 -17.94
C ALA A 289 -8.44 -4.34 -18.78
N ARG A 290 -9.12 -3.38 -18.16
CA ARG A 290 -10.01 -2.43 -18.86
C ARG A 290 -9.27 -1.50 -19.81
N LEU A 291 -8.12 -0.98 -19.38
CA LEU A 291 -7.32 -0.08 -20.23
C LEU A 291 -6.80 -0.79 -21.47
N GLN A 292 -6.25 -2.01 -21.33
CA GLN A 292 -5.71 -2.79 -22.44
C GLN A 292 -6.78 -3.25 -23.44
N ALA A 293 -8.00 -3.54 -22.97
CA ALA A 293 -9.10 -3.91 -23.88
C ALA A 293 -9.69 -2.71 -24.64
N SER A 294 -9.33 -1.48 -24.26
CA SER A 294 -9.81 -0.24 -24.90
C SER A 294 -8.88 0.24 -26.01
N GLU A 295 -7.69 -0.37 -26.15
CA GLU A 295 -6.70 -0.12 -27.19
C GLU A 295 -6.90 -1.02 -28.41
#